data_e77875d6ae479f364e9deee1fe2d85e6
#
_entry.id   e77875d6ae479f364e9deee1fe2d85e6
#
_cell.length_a   1.000
_cell.length_b   1.000
_cell.length_c   1.000
_cell.angle_alpha   90.00
_cell.angle_beta   90.00
_cell.angle_gamma   90.00
#
_symmetry.space_group_name_H-M   'P 1'
#
loop_
_entity.id
_entity.type
_entity.pdbx_description
1 polymer ?
#
loop_
_entity_poly.entity_id
_entity_poly.type
_entity_poly.pdbx_seq_one_letter_code
_entity_poly.pdbx_strand_id
1 'polypeptide(L)'
;MNLRNAMKQSCDNYFYEIARKLGVDRLSETAKKFGLGKEVFGNLFNIEKKGLIPSTQWKKNALGQSWVLGETIITGIGQGYIQTTPIQLCLMTAQIANGGYKIYPKIVIDDENKVSPIDKFTPLYKNSKNIK
;
A
#
# COMPACT_ATOMS: atom_id res chain seq x y z
N MET A 1 21.17 2.40 -12.22
CA MET A 1 20.77 3.14 -11.00
C MET A 1 20.22 2.12 -10.00
N ASN A 2 20.54 2.24 -8.71
CA ASN A 2 19.98 1.38 -7.67
C ASN A 2 18.77 2.06 -7.00
N LEU A 3 17.97 1.32 -6.22
CA LEU A 3 16.74 1.80 -5.58
C LEU A 3 16.99 3.03 -4.70
N ARG A 4 18.05 3.03 -3.87
CA ARG A 4 18.39 4.15 -2.97
C ARG A 4 18.58 5.46 -3.75
N ASN A 5 19.36 5.41 -4.83
CA ASN A 5 19.61 6.57 -5.66
C ASN A 5 18.37 7.02 -6.44
N ALA A 6 17.57 6.06 -6.91
CA ALA A 6 16.30 6.37 -7.58
C ALA A 6 15.34 7.12 -6.64
N MET A 7 15.20 6.67 -5.40
CA MET A 7 14.38 7.36 -4.39
C MET A 7 14.96 8.74 -4.05
N LYS A 8 16.29 8.83 -3.80
CA LYS A 8 16.96 10.10 -3.44
C LYS A 8 16.79 11.17 -4.53
N GLN A 9 16.78 10.76 -5.79
CA GLN A 9 16.71 11.67 -6.95
C GLN A 9 15.29 11.77 -7.53
N SER A 10 14.29 11.15 -6.92
CA SER A 10 12.91 11.09 -7.43
C SER A 10 12.86 10.69 -8.90
N CYS A 11 13.55 9.60 -9.24
CA CYS A 11 13.73 9.17 -10.63
C CYS A 11 12.51 8.38 -11.12
N ASP A 12 11.55 9.04 -11.73
CA ASP A 12 10.33 8.42 -12.25
C ASP A 12 10.60 7.30 -13.24
N ASN A 13 11.58 7.46 -14.14
CA ASN A 13 11.94 6.47 -15.14
C ASN A 13 12.32 5.12 -14.51
N TYR A 14 12.97 5.13 -13.34
CA TYR A 14 13.30 3.91 -12.61
C TYR A 14 12.02 3.20 -12.14
N PHE A 15 11.07 3.93 -11.60
CA PHE A 15 9.80 3.36 -11.12
C PHE A 15 8.86 2.98 -12.25
N TYR A 16 8.87 3.69 -13.38
CA TYR A 16 8.16 3.29 -14.59
C TYR A 16 8.60 1.90 -15.07
N GLU A 17 9.91 1.67 -15.12
CA GLU A 17 10.44 0.38 -15.57
C GLU A 17 10.13 -0.75 -14.58
N ILE A 18 10.18 -0.48 -13.26
CA ILE A 18 9.76 -1.45 -12.25
C ILE A 18 8.27 -1.77 -12.39
N ALA A 19 7.42 -0.75 -12.51
CA ALA A 19 5.98 -0.94 -12.68
C ALA A 19 5.66 -1.76 -13.94
N ARG A 20 6.32 -1.45 -15.04
CA ARG A 20 6.19 -2.20 -16.30
C ARG A 20 6.52 -3.68 -16.14
N LYS A 21 7.59 -4.01 -15.39
CA LYS A 21 8.01 -5.39 -15.13
C LYS A 21 7.10 -6.13 -14.16
N LEU A 22 6.57 -5.44 -13.15
CA LEU A 22 5.71 -6.04 -12.14
C LEU A 22 4.27 -6.25 -12.63
N GLY A 23 3.76 -5.30 -13.40
CA GLY A 23 2.35 -5.21 -13.75
C GLY A 23 1.48 -4.67 -12.62
N VAL A 24 0.33 -4.09 -12.99
CA VAL A 24 -0.59 -3.42 -12.04
C VAL A 24 -1.16 -4.38 -11.01
N ASP A 25 -1.45 -5.63 -11.36
CA ASP A 25 -2.10 -6.56 -10.43
C ASP A 25 -1.19 -6.94 -9.27
N ARG A 26 0.11 -7.14 -9.51
CA ARG A 26 1.10 -7.34 -8.44
C ARG A 26 1.30 -6.09 -7.58
N LEU A 27 1.32 -4.91 -8.19
CA LEU A 27 1.36 -3.65 -7.46
C LEU A 27 0.13 -3.49 -6.57
N SER A 28 -1.05 -3.75 -7.11
CA SER A 28 -2.33 -3.71 -6.39
C SER A 28 -2.36 -4.68 -5.21
N GLU A 29 -1.96 -5.93 -5.43
CA GLU A 29 -1.91 -6.94 -4.37
C GLU A 29 -0.97 -6.52 -3.24
N THR A 30 0.22 -6.03 -3.59
CA THR A 30 1.21 -5.55 -2.62
C THR A 30 0.68 -4.36 -1.83
N ALA A 31 0.14 -3.35 -2.50
CA ALA A 31 -0.43 -2.17 -1.86
C ALA A 31 -1.55 -2.52 -0.87
N LYS A 32 -2.44 -3.46 -1.23
CA LYS A 32 -3.50 -3.95 -0.35
C LYS A 32 -2.97 -4.71 0.86
N LYS A 33 -1.87 -5.44 0.75
CA LYS A 33 -1.19 -6.09 1.89
C LYS A 33 -0.70 -5.06 2.90
N PHE A 34 -0.20 -3.92 2.43
CA PHE A 34 0.24 -2.81 3.27
C PHE A 34 -0.89 -1.91 3.79
N GLY A 35 -2.15 -2.22 3.50
CA GLY A 35 -3.32 -1.54 4.06
C GLY A 35 -3.96 -0.49 3.17
N LEU A 36 -3.46 -0.29 1.93
CA LEU A 36 -4.08 0.64 0.99
C LEU A 36 -5.37 0.06 0.40
N GLY A 37 -6.31 0.93 0.03
CA GLY A 37 -7.55 0.53 -0.62
C GLY A 37 -8.58 -0.12 0.30
N LYS A 38 -8.46 0.02 1.62
CA LYS A 38 -9.41 -0.47 2.63
C LYS A 38 -9.45 0.45 3.85
N GLU A 39 -10.51 0.34 4.63
CA GLU A 39 -10.61 1.04 5.91
C GLU A 39 -9.50 0.59 6.87
N VAL A 40 -8.91 1.54 7.57
CA VAL A 40 -7.83 1.28 8.55
C VAL A 40 -8.40 0.89 9.90
N PHE A 41 -9.48 1.56 10.32
CA PHE A 41 -10.15 1.36 11.59
C PHE A 41 -11.41 0.49 11.48
N GLY A 42 -11.76 0.06 10.27
CA GLY A 42 -12.95 -0.74 10.00
C GLY A 42 -14.24 -0.02 10.38
N ASN A 43 -15.14 -0.71 11.06
CA ASN A 43 -16.47 -0.18 11.40
C ASN A 43 -16.48 0.86 12.54
N LEU A 44 -15.32 1.26 13.07
CA LEU A 44 -15.23 2.27 14.15
C LEU A 44 -15.71 3.65 13.69
N PHE A 45 -15.56 3.97 12.40
CA PHE A 45 -15.97 5.25 11.83
C PHE A 45 -16.72 5.03 10.53
N ASN A 46 -18.03 5.28 10.54
CA ASN A 46 -18.89 5.16 9.33
C ASN A 46 -18.51 6.11 8.18
N ILE A 47 -17.57 7.02 8.40
CA ILE A 47 -17.12 8.03 7.42
C ILE A 47 -15.75 7.74 6.83
N GLU A 48 -15.10 6.64 7.23
CA GLU A 48 -13.75 6.31 6.73
C GLU A 48 -13.79 5.99 5.24
N LYS A 49 -12.89 6.63 4.48
CA LYS A 49 -12.76 6.38 3.03
C LYS A 49 -11.80 5.24 2.76
N LYS A 50 -12.22 4.29 1.93
CA LYS A 50 -11.38 3.14 1.53
C LYS A 50 -10.26 3.51 0.58
N GLY A 51 -10.40 4.64 -0.13
CA GLY A 51 -9.53 4.92 -1.27
C GLY A 51 -9.75 3.93 -2.42
N LEU A 52 -8.83 3.91 -3.36
CA LEU A 52 -8.85 3.03 -4.52
C LEU A 52 -7.44 2.57 -4.89
N ILE A 53 -7.25 1.27 -4.99
CA ILE A 53 -6.05 0.68 -5.57
C ILE A 53 -6.49 -0.09 -6.82
N PRO A 54 -6.16 0.42 -8.01
CA PRO A 54 -6.65 -0.14 -9.27
C PRO A 54 -6.02 -1.50 -9.58
N SER A 55 -6.75 -2.30 -10.36
CA SER A 55 -6.30 -3.57 -10.94
C SER A 55 -6.95 -3.76 -12.30
N THR A 56 -6.46 -4.71 -13.08
CA THR A 56 -7.08 -5.07 -14.36
C THR A 56 -8.55 -5.44 -14.18
N GLN A 57 -8.86 -6.23 -13.17
CA GLN A 57 -10.22 -6.67 -12.86
C GLN A 57 -11.11 -5.51 -12.39
N TRP A 58 -10.57 -4.62 -11.56
CA TRP A 58 -11.31 -3.42 -11.14
C TRP A 58 -11.74 -2.57 -12.33
N LYS A 59 -10.81 -2.26 -13.24
CA LYS A 59 -11.12 -1.43 -14.40
C LYS A 59 -12.17 -2.05 -15.30
N LYS A 60 -12.07 -3.35 -15.54
CA LYS A 60 -13.07 -4.09 -16.32
C LYS A 60 -14.46 -4.03 -15.68
N ASN A 61 -14.54 -4.21 -14.36
CA ASN A 61 -15.81 -4.22 -13.65
C ASN A 61 -16.42 -2.82 -13.48
N ALA A 62 -15.60 -1.81 -13.19
CA ALA A 62 -16.08 -0.46 -12.88
C ALA A 62 -16.31 0.39 -14.12
N LEU A 63 -15.48 0.22 -15.17
CA LEU A 63 -15.49 1.07 -16.37
C LEU A 63 -15.82 0.30 -17.66
N GLY A 64 -15.91 -1.03 -17.62
CA GLY A 64 -16.13 -1.85 -18.81
C GLY A 64 -14.96 -1.83 -19.81
N GLN A 65 -13.77 -1.36 -19.40
CA GLN A 65 -12.64 -1.15 -20.26
C GLN A 65 -11.46 -2.07 -19.91
N SER A 66 -10.66 -2.39 -20.93
CA SER A 66 -9.41 -3.12 -20.73
C SER A 66 -8.33 -2.21 -20.13
N TRP A 67 -7.46 -2.82 -19.34
CA TRP A 67 -6.28 -2.14 -18.80
C TRP A 67 -5.23 -1.92 -19.89
N VAL A 68 -4.55 -0.78 -19.89
CA VAL A 68 -3.47 -0.48 -20.83
C VAL A 68 -2.13 -0.25 -20.11
N LEU A 69 -1.04 -0.49 -20.79
CA LEU A 69 0.31 -0.41 -20.23
C LEU A 69 0.63 0.98 -19.65
N GLY A 70 0.18 2.04 -20.31
CA GLY A 70 0.38 3.41 -19.83
C GLY A 70 -0.18 3.64 -18.42
N GLU A 71 -1.31 3.03 -18.10
CA GLU A 71 -1.91 3.09 -16.76
C GLU A 71 -1.06 2.38 -15.71
N THR A 72 -0.42 1.26 -16.07
CA THR A 72 0.54 0.60 -15.17
C THR A 72 1.71 1.51 -14.84
N ILE A 73 2.25 2.19 -15.85
CA ILE A 73 3.41 3.07 -15.70
C ILE A 73 3.11 4.22 -14.74
N ILE A 74 2.00 4.94 -14.96
CA ILE A 74 1.61 6.06 -14.07
C ILE A 74 1.20 5.58 -12.68
N THR A 75 0.61 4.39 -12.57
CA THR A 75 0.31 3.75 -11.27
C THR A 75 1.60 3.51 -10.47
N GLY A 76 2.71 3.21 -11.13
CA GLY A 76 4.01 2.95 -10.52
C GLY A 76 4.60 4.15 -9.76
N ILE A 77 4.17 5.35 -10.05
CA ILE A 77 4.56 6.58 -9.33
C ILE A 77 3.40 7.15 -8.48
N GLY A 78 2.38 6.35 -8.23
CA GLY A 78 1.26 6.73 -7.38
C GLY A 78 0.24 7.67 -8.04
N GLN A 79 0.19 7.71 -9.37
CA GLN A 79 -0.75 8.53 -10.13
C GLN A 79 -1.84 7.69 -10.82
N GLY A 80 -2.70 8.36 -11.59
CA GLY A 80 -3.81 7.73 -12.29
C GLY A 80 -5.00 7.48 -11.37
N TYR A 81 -5.48 6.24 -11.32
CA TYR A 81 -6.67 5.88 -10.53
C TYR A 81 -6.41 5.68 -9.03
N ILE A 82 -5.14 5.73 -8.59
CA ILE A 82 -4.83 5.53 -7.17
C ILE A 82 -5.44 6.65 -6.32
N GLN A 83 -6.16 6.24 -5.26
CA GLN A 83 -6.66 7.11 -4.22
C GLN A 83 -6.33 6.51 -2.87
N THR A 84 -5.67 7.27 -2.01
CA THR A 84 -5.28 6.85 -0.66
C THR A 84 -5.65 7.93 0.36
N THR A 85 -5.85 7.51 1.59
CA THR A 85 -6.01 8.44 2.71
C THR A 85 -4.66 8.67 3.42
N PRO A 86 -4.45 9.82 4.08
CA PRO A 86 -3.22 10.06 4.84
C PRO A 86 -2.93 8.97 5.88
N ILE A 87 -3.96 8.44 6.55
CA ILE A 87 -3.78 7.37 7.53
C ILE A 87 -3.32 6.06 6.89
N GLN A 88 -3.77 5.74 5.68
CA GLN A 88 -3.30 4.57 4.94
C GLN A 88 -1.82 4.70 4.58
N LEU A 89 -1.37 5.89 4.16
CA LEU A 89 0.05 6.14 3.87
C LEU A 89 0.89 6.04 5.15
N CYS A 90 0.41 6.60 6.26
CA CYS A 90 1.06 6.48 7.56
C CYS A 90 1.22 5.02 7.98
N LEU A 91 0.15 4.24 7.89
CA LEU A 91 0.15 2.80 8.20
C LEU A 91 1.13 2.03 7.31
N MET A 92 1.09 2.25 6.02
CA MET A 92 2.02 1.62 5.06
C MET A 92 3.47 1.93 5.42
N THR A 93 3.79 3.21 5.66
CA THR A 93 5.15 3.65 6.00
C THR A 93 5.62 3.02 7.32
N ALA A 94 4.78 3.00 8.34
CA ALA A 94 5.08 2.37 9.61
C ALA A 94 5.33 0.86 9.48
N GLN A 95 4.55 0.17 8.65
CA GLN A 95 4.72 -1.26 8.39
C GLN A 95 5.99 -1.57 7.58
N ILE A 96 6.41 -0.68 6.69
CA ILE A 96 7.71 -0.79 6.00
C ILE A 96 8.84 -0.58 7.01
N ALA A 97 8.75 0.46 7.84
CA ALA A 97 9.78 0.83 8.80
C ALA A 97 10.00 -0.24 9.89
N ASN A 98 8.96 -0.97 10.28
CA ASN A 98 9.07 -2.03 11.29
C ASN A 98 9.55 -3.39 10.73
N GLY A 99 9.91 -3.44 9.44
CA GLY A 99 10.38 -4.67 8.79
C GLY A 99 9.27 -5.54 8.19
N GLY A 100 8.10 -4.95 7.90
CA GLY A 100 7.00 -5.64 7.22
C GLY A 100 6.06 -6.42 8.14
N TYR A 101 5.96 -6.00 9.39
CA TYR A 101 4.99 -6.57 10.32
C TYR A 101 3.71 -5.73 10.35
N LYS A 102 2.58 -6.42 10.50
CA LYS A 102 1.26 -5.80 10.53
C LYS A 102 1.10 -4.93 11.78
N ILE A 103 0.54 -3.74 11.58
CA ILE A 103 0.21 -2.79 12.63
C ILE A 103 -1.31 -2.62 12.65
N TYR A 104 -1.88 -2.55 13.86
CA TYR A 104 -3.26 -2.19 14.11
C TYR A 104 -3.28 -0.84 14.83
N PRO A 105 -3.50 0.27 14.11
CA PRO A 105 -3.49 1.60 14.73
C PRO A 105 -4.67 1.73 15.69
N LYS A 106 -4.45 2.43 16.80
CA LYS A 106 -5.47 2.79 17.80
C LYS A 106 -5.57 4.30 17.88
N ILE A 107 -6.78 4.82 18.04
CA ILE A 107 -7.04 6.26 18.28
C ILE A 107 -7.26 6.52 19.76
N VAL A 108 -7.88 5.58 20.45
CA VAL A 108 -8.12 5.65 21.88
C VAL A 108 -7.07 4.85 22.62
N ILE A 109 -6.45 5.48 23.62
CA ILE A 109 -5.55 4.80 24.56
C ILE A 109 -6.41 4.44 25.75
N ASP A 110 -6.55 3.14 26.02
CA ASP A 110 -7.21 2.67 27.23
C ASP A 110 -6.39 3.07 28.46
N ASP A 111 -7.06 3.47 29.56
CA ASP A 111 -6.45 3.97 30.80
C ASP A 111 -5.44 3.00 31.43
N GLU A 112 -5.42 1.77 31.03
CA GLU A 112 -4.49 0.76 31.54
C GLU A 112 -3.08 0.79 30.94
N ASN A 113 -2.72 1.76 30.10
CA ASN A 113 -1.39 1.87 29.48
C ASN A 113 -0.84 0.55 28.90
N LYS A 114 -1.67 -0.45 28.73
CA LYS A 114 -1.32 -1.67 28.03
C LYS A 114 -1.34 -1.34 26.55
N VAL A 115 -0.20 -0.83 26.06
CA VAL A 115 0.20 -1.13 24.70
C VAL A 115 -0.06 -2.63 24.59
N SER A 116 -1.10 -3.03 23.84
CA SER A 116 -1.31 -4.45 23.54
C SER A 116 0.05 -4.98 23.21
N PRO A 117 0.56 -6.00 23.90
CA PRO A 117 1.84 -6.56 23.52
C PRO A 117 1.72 -6.72 22.03
N ILE A 118 2.71 -6.25 21.30
CA ILE A 118 2.73 -6.30 19.83
C ILE A 118 2.41 -7.74 19.53
N ASP A 119 1.11 -7.99 19.31
CA ASP A 119 0.59 -9.35 19.31
C ASP A 119 1.28 -10.03 18.16
N LYS A 120 2.38 -10.70 18.56
CA LYS A 120 3.04 -11.70 17.78
C LYS A 120 3.06 -11.31 16.32
N PHE A 121 4.01 -10.43 16.00
CA PHE A 121 4.38 -9.96 14.68
C PHE A 121 3.82 -10.83 13.56
N THR A 122 2.65 -10.47 13.05
CA THR A 122 2.11 -11.14 11.87
C THR A 122 2.82 -10.55 10.67
N PRO A 123 3.72 -11.29 10.01
CA PRO A 123 4.44 -10.76 8.87
C PRO A 123 3.48 -10.57 7.70
N LEU A 124 3.60 -9.46 6.99
CA LEU A 124 2.86 -9.19 5.75
C LEU A 124 3.30 -10.13 4.62
N TYR A 125 4.52 -10.64 4.70
CA TYR A 125 5.09 -11.63 3.79
C TYR A 125 5.73 -12.79 4.55
N LYS A 126 5.57 -14.01 4.04
CA LYS A 126 6.16 -15.23 4.61
C LYS A 126 7.71 -15.20 4.66
N ASN A 127 8.35 -14.38 3.83
CA ASN A 127 9.80 -14.16 3.80
C ASN A 127 10.13 -12.70 4.13
N SER A 128 10.32 -12.39 5.42
CA SER A 128 10.72 -11.07 5.90
C SER A 128 12.12 -10.62 5.42
N LYS A 129 12.91 -11.52 4.81
CA LYS A 129 14.24 -11.21 4.26
C LYS A 129 14.22 -10.16 3.15
N ASN A 130 13.07 -9.90 2.54
CA ASN A 130 12.93 -8.96 1.42
C ASN A 130 12.64 -7.50 1.86
N ILE A 131 12.50 -7.25 3.17
CA ILE A 131 12.16 -5.93 3.72
C ILE A 131 13.32 -5.35 4.55
N LYS A 132 14.44 -6.08 4.62
CA LYS A 132 15.66 -5.58 5.30
C LYS A 132 16.47 -4.66 4.41
#